data_2ad4af369b4bb4bc8638970762b6a6c5
#
_entry.id   2ad4af369b4bb4bc8638970762b6a6c5
#
_cell.length_a   1.000
_cell.length_b   1.000
_cell.length_c   1.000
_cell.angle_alpha   90.00
_cell.angle_beta   90.00
_cell.angle_gamma   90.00
#
_symmetry.space_group_name_H-M   'P 1'
#
loop_
_entity.id
_entity.type
_entity.pdbx_description
1 polymer ?
#
loop_
_entity_poly.entity_id
_entity_poly.type
_entity_poly.pdbx_seq_one_letter_code
_entity_poly.pdbx_strand_id
1 'polypeptide(L)'
;MQGLLRQLYCAAVATVIAQPAWANAVYVSNEKDNTVTIIDSDTMEPVKTINVGQRPRGITVSRDGKFLYVCASDDDTVEIIDTATHEIVGSLPSGPDPELFVLSPDGKTLYVANEDDNLVTVIDVEQKTVLAEIPVGVEPEGMGISPDGKTMVNTSETTNMAHFIDTTSHEIVSNVLVDARPRFAQFKPDGSEVWVSAEIGGTVSVINNATREVKHKISFEIQGLRSEAIQPVGVRITADGKKAYVALGPANRVAVVNAETYEVEKYVLVGQRVWQLAFTPDGKYVISTNGLSNDITFIDTQSDEPVKSVTVGALPWGVTVAPN
;
A
#
# COMPACT_ATOMS: atom_id res chain seq x y z
N MET A 1 -27.19 -73.22 -6.74
CA MET A 1 -27.72 -71.89 -7.21
C MET A 1 -27.05 -70.83 -6.32
N GLN A 2 -25.91 -70.25 -6.77
CA GLN A 2 -25.17 -69.22 -6.06
C GLN A 2 -25.48 -67.90 -6.77
N GLY A 3 -26.13 -66.98 -6.03
CA GLY A 3 -26.42 -65.61 -6.51
C GLY A 3 -25.25 -64.67 -6.21
N LEU A 4 -24.61 -64.16 -7.27
CA LEU A 4 -23.59 -63.09 -7.18
C LEU A 4 -24.29 -61.73 -6.97
N LEU A 5 -24.12 -61.15 -5.78
CA LEU A 5 -24.41 -59.71 -5.57
C LEU A 5 -23.27 -58.88 -6.17
N ARG A 6 -23.54 -58.15 -7.25
CA ARG A 6 -22.64 -57.07 -7.75
C ARG A 6 -22.93 -55.80 -6.96
N GLN A 7 -21.96 -55.39 -6.14
CA GLN A 7 -21.94 -54.05 -5.55
C GLN A 7 -21.50 -53.04 -6.62
N LEU A 8 -22.37 -52.10 -6.96
CA LEU A 8 -22.04 -50.92 -7.74
C LEU A 8 -21.42 -49.87 -6.84
N TYR A 9 -20.12 -49.62 -7.00
CA TYR A 9 -19.48 -48.43 -6.42
C TYR A 9 -19.76 -47.22 -7.32
N CYS A 10 -20.63 -46.31 -6.87
CA CYS A 10 -20.70 -44.96 -7.44
C CYS A 10 -19.52 -44.15 -6.97
N ALA A 11 -18.53 -43.92 -7.83
CA ALA A 11 -17.50 -42.95 -7.60
C ALA A 11 -18.13 -41.55 -7.81
N ALA A 12 -18.30 -40.81 -6.74
CA ALA A 12 -18.61 -39.37 -6.82
C ALA A 12 -17.38 -38.65 -7.35
N VAL A 13 -17.43 -38.19 -8.60
CA VAL A 13 -16.43 -37.26 -9.14
C VAL A 13 -16.76 -35.90 -8.54
N ALA A 14 -15.97 -35.46 -7.55
CA ALA A 14 -16.00 -34.10 -7.09
C ALA A 14 -15.44 -33.21 -8.22
N THR A 15 -16.29 -32.51 -8.92
CA THR A 15 -15.92 -31.47 -9.86
C THR A 15 -15.38 -30.29 -9.01
N VAL A 16 -14.07 -30.15 -8.92
CA VAL A 16 -13.46 -28.92 -8.43
C VAL A 16 -13.79 -27.86 -9.48
N ILE A 17 -14.77 -27.02 -9.18
CA ILE A 17 -15.03 -25.80 -9.96
C ILE A 17 -13.84 -24.90 -9.65
N ALA A 18 -12.85 -24.84 -10.56
CA ALA A 18 -11.83 -23.80 -10.49
C ALA A 18 -12.55 -22.46 -10.50
N GLN A 19 -12.41 -21.69 -9.42
CA GLN A 19 -12.89 -20.31 -9.42
C GLN A 19 -12.11 -19.55 -10.50
N PRO A 20 -12.76 -18.66 -11.27
CA PRO A 20 -12.05 -17.86 -12.24
C PRO A 20 -10.94 -17.10 -11.51
N ALA A 21 -9.70 -17.24 -11.96
CA ALA A 21 -8.63 -16.37 -11.54
C ALA A 21 -8.98 -14.97 -12.07
N TRP A 22 -9.21 -14.02 -11.18
CA TRP A 22 -9.52 -12.64 -11.54
C TRP A 22 -8.27 -11.96 -12.06
N ALA A 23 -8.29 -11.54 -13.31
CA ALA A 23 -7.18 -10.79 -13.90
C ALA A 23 -7.01 -9.48 -13.10
N ASN A 24 -5.86 -9.30 -12.44
CA ASN A 24 -5.53 -8.08 -11.73
C ASN A 24 -6.51 -7.71 -10.59
N ALA A 25 -6.75 -8.63 -9.65
CA ALA A 25 -7.61 -8.36 -8.50
C ALA A 25 -7.10 -7.17 -7.68
N VAL A 26 -7.99 -6.21 -7.42
CA VAL A 26 -7.74 -5.06 -6.54
C VAL A 26 -8.20 -5.42 -5.14
N TYR A 27 -7.35 -5.26 -4.16
CA TYR A 27 -7.64 -5.50 -2.74
C TYR A 27 -7.64 -4.17 -2.00
N VAL A 28 -8.69 -3.90 -1.24
CA VAL A 28 -8.88 -2.66 -0.48
C VAL A 28 -9.16 -2.99 0.97
N SER A 29 -8.31 -2.54 1.89
CA SER A 29 -8.56 -2.64 3.33
C SER A 29 -9.57 -1.59 3.77
N ASN A 30 -10.62 -2.03 4.48
CA ASN A 30 -11.69 -1.18 5.00
C ASN A 30 -11.54 -1.09 6.51
N GLU A 31 -10.92 -0.01 6.97
CA GLU A 31 -10.43 0.16 8.33
C GLU A 31 -11.52 -0.03 9.38
N LYS A 32 -12.71 0.53 9.15
CA LYS A 32 -13.80 0.51 10.15
C LYS A 32 -14.67 -0.75 10.07
N ASP A 33 -14.75 -1.39 8.92
CA ASP A 33 -15.55 -2.61 8.75
C ASP A 33 -14.77 -3.88 9.09
N ASN A 34 -13.44 -3.79 9.32
CA ASN A 34 -12.58 -4.94 9.56
C ASN A 34 -12.68 -5.96 8.41
N THR A 35 -12.62 -5.45 7.18
CA THR A 35 -12.75 -6.27 5.97
C THR A 35 -11.74 -5.88 4.90
N VAL A 36 -11.54 -6.76 3.93
CA VAL A 36 -10.93 -6.46 2.64
C VAL A 36 -11.95 -6.65 1.54
N THR A 37 -12.19 -5.63 0.74
CA THR A 37 -13.00 -5.72 -0.49
C THR A 37 -12.12 -6.11 -1.66
N ILE A 38 -12.56 -7.09 -2.45
CA ILE A 38 -11.91 -7.54 -3.68
C ILE A 38 -12.70 -7.05 -4.86
N ILE A 39 -12.03 -6.38 -5.80
CA ILE A 39 -12.62 -5.81 -7.01
C ILE A 39 -11.90 -6.42 -8.21
N ASP A 40 -12.66 -6.81 -9.23
CA ASP A 40 -12.12 -7.15 -10.53
C ASP A 40 -11.78 -5.86 -11.30
N SER A 41 -10.50 -5.68 -11.66
CA SER A 41 -10.05 -4.43 -12.30
C SER A 41 -10.52 -4.27 -13.75
N ASP A 42 -10.87 -5.35 -14.43
CA ASP A 42 -11.33 -5.29 -15.82
C ASP A 42 -12.79 -4.84 -15.89
N THR A 43 -13.63 -5.38 -15.01
CA THR A 43 -15.05 -4.99 -14.92
C THR A 43 -15.26 -3.78 -14.00
N MET A 44 -14.28 -3.51 -13.11
CA MET A 44 -14.37 -2.51 -12.04
C MET A 44 -15.59 -2.74 -11.13
N GLU A 45 -15.88 -4.01 -10.82
CA GLU A 45 -17.00 -4.40 -9.95
C GLU A 45 -16.47 -5.14 -8.71
N PRO A 46 -17.07 -4.92 -7.53
CA PRO A 46 -16.72 -5.68 -6.34
C PRO A 46 -17.20 -7.12 -6.52
N VAL A 47 -16.32 -8.07 -6.22
CA VAL A 47 -16.58 -9.50 -6.41
C VAL A 47 -16.66 -10.27 -5.10
N LYS A 48 -15.99 -9.81 -4.05
CA LYS A 48 -15.97 -10.45 -2.73
C LYS A 48 -15.58 -9.46 -1.64
N THR A 49 -16.08 -9.70 -0.43
CA THR A 49 -15.58 -9.08 0.79
C THR A 49 -15.18 -10.21 1.74
N ILE A 50 -14.01 -10.08 2.36
CA ILE A 50 -13.48 -11.02 3.35
C ILE A 50 -13.32 -10.32 4.69
N ASN A 51 -13.65 -11.00 5.78
CA ASN A 51 -13.41 -10.50 7.13
C ASN A 51 -11.92 -10.70 7.47
N VAL A 52 -11.33 -9.71 8.10
CA VAL A 52 -9.94 -9.70 8.58
C VAL A 52 -9.91 -9.22 10.03
N GLY A 53 -8.73 -9.14 10.62
CA GLY A 53 -8.53 -8.56 11.95
C GLY A 53 -8.92 -7.09 12.05
N GLN A 54 -8.82 -6.53 13.25
CA GLN A 54 -9.33 -5.21 13.57
C GLN A 54 -8.44 -4.08 13.02
N ARG A 55 -9.08 -3.03 12.53
CA ARG A 55 -8.44 -1.83 11.97
C ARG A 55 -7.42 -2.17 10.86
N PRO A 56 -7.85 -2.84 9.74
CA PRO A 56 -6.94 -3.19 8.67
C PRO A 56 -6.48 -1.94 7.89
N ARG A 57 -5.16 -1.74 7.79
CA ARG A 57 -4.54 -0.59 7.11
C ARG A 57 -3.59 -1.02 6.00
N GLY A 58 -2.30 -1.17 6.28
CA GLY A 58 -1.31 -1.57 5.29
C GLY A 58 -1.70 -2.87 4.59
N ILE A 59 -1.58 -2.90 3.27
CA ILE A 59 -1.95 -4.06 2.45
C ILE A 59 -0.99 -4.20 1.27
N THR A 60 -0.46 -5.40 1.04
CA THR A 60 0.37 -5.70 -0.14
C THR A 60 0.25 -7.16 -0.55
N VAL A 61 0.56 -7.43 -1.81
CA VAL A 61 0.58 -8.79 -2.37
C VAL A 61 1.99 -9.33 -2.41
N SER A 62 2.17 -10.63 -2.15
CA SER A 62 3.44 -11.32 -2.35
C SER A 62 3.91 -11.21 -3.80
N ARG A 63 5.23 -11.31 -4.04
CA ARG A 63 5.79 -11.14 -5.39
C ARG A 63 5.30 -12.16 -6.40
N ASP A 64 4.92 -13.35 -5.94
CA ASP A 64 4.35 -14.42 -6.77
C ASP A 64 2.81 -14.36 -6.88
N GLY A 65 2.19 -13.35 -6.27
CA GLY A 65 0.74 -13.14 -6.30
C GLY A 65 -0.09 -14.09 -5.44
N LYS A 66 0.52 -15.04 -4.70
CA LYS A 66 -0.21 -16.09 -3.99
C LYS A 66 -0.76 -15.68 -2.64
N PHE A 67 -0.15 -14.70 -2.01
CA PHE A 67 -0.53 -14.23 -0.68
C PHE A 67 -0.77 -12.74 -0.66
N LEU A 68 -1.76 -12.35 0.12
CA LEU A 68 -2.03 -10.97 0.49
C LEU A 68 -1.65 -10.80 1.96
N TYR A 69 -0.86 -9.78 2.28
CA TYR A 69 -0.51 -9.38 3.63
C TYR A 69 -1.34 -8.17 4.02
N VAL A 70 -1.91 -8.18 5.22
CA VAL A 70 -2.77 -7.11 5.74
C VAL A 70 -2.37 -6.80 7.18
N CYS A 71 -2.03 -5.55 7.50
CA CYS A 71 -1.93 -5.11 8.89
C CYS A 71 -3.31 -5.14 9.54
N ALA A 72 -3.47 -5.89 10.61
CA ALA A 72 -4.59 -5.81 11.54
C ALA A 72 -4.09 -5.06 12.78
N SER A 73 -4.18 -3.72 12.72
CA SER A 73 -3.43 -2.82 13.59
C SER A 73 -3.83 -2.95 15.07
N ASP A 74 -5.12 -3.08 15.36
CA ASP A 74 -5.61 -3.28 16.73
C ASP A 74 -5.42 -4.73 17.26
N ASP A 75 -5.02 -5.67 16.39
CA ASP A 75 -4.70 -7.06 16.75
C ASP A 75 -3.18 -7.33 16.79
N ASP A 76 -2.34 -6.30 16.60
CA ASP A 76 -0.89 -6.35 16.67
C ASP A 76 -0.27 -7.42 15.73
N THR A 77 -0.82 -7.58 14.54
CA THR A 77 -0.40 -8.66 13.63
C THR A 77 -0.48 -8.28 12.15
N VAL A 78 0.25 -9.01 11.32
CA VAL A 78 0.09 -8.98 9.87
C VAL A 78 -0.52 -10.30 9.42
N GLU A 79 -1.77 -10.28 8.97
CA GLU A 79 -2.46 -11.46 8.47
C GLU A 79 -1.97 -11.89 7.08
N ILE A 80 -1.97 -13.19 6.83
CA ILE A 80 -1.65 -13.80 5.54
C ILE A 80 -2.92 -14.42 4.97
N ILE A 81 -3.34 -13.94 3.81
CA ILE A 81 -4.53 -14.41 3.10
C ILE A 81 -4.08 -15.08 1.80
N ASP A 82 -4.54 -16.29 1.54
CA ASP A 82 -4.33 -16.98 0.26
C ASP A 82 -5.22 -16.34 -0.80
N THR A 83 -4.61 -15.86 -1.91
CA THR A 83 -5.34 -15.13 -2.97
C THR A 83 -6.23 -16.01 -3.83
N ALA A 84 -6.03 -17.33 -3.85
CA ALA A 84 -6.85 -18.25 -4.60
C ALA A 84 -8.11 -18.68 -3.84
N THR A 85 -7.99 -18.88 -2.52
CA THR A 85 -9.12 -19.27 -1.66
C THR A 85 -9.78 -18.09 -0.97
N HIS A 86 -9.07 -16.99 -0.80
CA HIS A 86 -9.45 -15.81 -0.01
C HIS A 86 -9.69 -16.15 1.47
N GLU A 87 -8.92 -17.07 2.00
CA GLU A 87 -8.97 -17.47 3.40
C GLU A 87 -7.70 -17.01 4.12
N ILE A 88 -7.82 -16.64 5.40
CA ILE A 88 -6.67 -16.37 6.26
C ILE A 88 -5.98 -17.70 6.53
N VAL A 89 -4.71 -17.81 6.12
CA VAL A 89 -3.90 -19.04 6.24
C VAL A 89 -2.80 -18.93 7.29
N GLY A 90 -2.73 -17.80 7.97
CA GLY A 90 -1.77 -17.56 9.05
C GLY A 90 -1.52 -16.08 9.29
N SER A 91 -0.49 -15.79 10.07
CA SER A 91 -0.04 -14.43 10.36
C SER A 91 1.49 -14.37 10.45
N LEU A 92 2.02 -13.16 10.34
CA LEU A 92 3.40 -12.81 10.65
C LEU A 92 3.44 -12.08 11.99
N PRO A 93 4.45 -12.31 12.82
CA PRO A 93 4.62 -11.56 14.06
C PRO A 93 4.88 -10.10 13.75
N SER A 94 4.28 -9.20 14.52
CA SER A 94 4.53 -7.77 14.45
C SER A 94 4.61 -7.20 15.87
N GLY A 95 5.16 -6.00 16.01
CA GLY A 95 4.97 -5.21 17.21
C GLY A 95 3.57 -4.58 17.23
N PRO A 96 3.24 -3.85 18.30
CA PRO A 96 1.93 -3.21 18.44
C PRO A 96 1.71 -2.12 17.38
N ASP A 97 0.46 -1.98 17.00
CA ASP A 97 -0.05 -1.03 16.02
C ASP A 97 0.74 -1.02 14.69
N PRO A 98 0.73 -2.15 13.92
CA PRO A 98 1.34 -2.18 12.61
C PRO A 98 0.57 -1.31 11.61
N GLU A 99 1.23 -0.32 11.04
CA GLU A 99 0.63 0.65 10.11
C GLU A 99 0.93 0.30 8.65
N LEU A 100 1.98 0.83 8.07
CA LEU A 100 2.44 0.49 6.75
C LEU A 100 3.60 -0.51 6.81
N PHE A 101 3.77 -1.20 5.72
CA PHE A 101 4.90 -2.10 5.54
C PHE A 101 5.41 -2.06 4.09
N VAL A 102 6.60 -2.57 3.88
CA VAL A 102 7.16 -2.78 2.55
C VAL A 102 7.80 -4.15 2.45
N LEU A 103 7.52 -4.85 1.34
CA LEU A 103 8.10 -6.14 1.03
C LEU A 103 9.38 -5.95 0.22
N SER A 104 10.45 -6.63 0.60
CA SER A 104 11.71 -6.64 -0.15
C SER A 104 11.50 -7.02 -1.63
N PRO A 105 12.37 -6.57 -2.55
CA PRO A 105 12.21 -6.90 -3.97
C PRO A 105 12.23 -8.41 -4.27
N ASP A 106 12.93 -9.21 -3.45
CA ASP A 106 12.95 -10.67 -3.56
C ASP A 106 11.78 -11.37 -2.87
N GLY A 107 10.93 -10.63 -2.14
CA GLY A 107 9.74 -11.12 -1.47
C GLY A 107 9.98 -11.88 -0.18
N LYS A 108 11.21 -11.90 0.36
CA LYS A 108 11.56 -12.72 1.52
C LYS A 108 11.47 -11.99 2.85
N THR A 109 11.61 -10.67 2.83
CA THR A 109 11.62 -9.85 4.04
C THR A 109 10.51 -8.83 4.00
N LEU A 110 9.72 -8.76 5.07
CA LEU A 110 8.74 -7.70 5.29
C LEU A 110 9.27 -6.75 6.37
N TYR A 111 9.19 -5.46 6.11
CA TYR A 111 9.54 -4.40 7.05
C TYR A 111 8.25 -3.69 7.46
N VAL A 112 7.90 -3.71 8.73
CA VAL A 112 6.64 -3.21 9.27
C VAL A 112 6.90 -2.04 10.21
N ALA A 113 6.23 -0.92 10.00
CA ALA A 113 6.22 0.21 10.93
C ALA A 113 5.25 -0.08 12.07
N ASN A 114 5.73 -0.05 13.32
CA ASN A 114 4.95 -0.27 14.54
C ASN A 114 4.86 1.05 15.30
N GLU A 115 3.67 1.68 15.24
CA GLU A 115 3.47 3.05 15.70
C GLU A 115 3.69 3.20 17.21
N ASP A 116 3.11 2.32 18.01
CA ASP A 116 3.12 2.39 19.47
C ASP A 116 4.50 2.14 20.10
N ASP A 117 5.34 1.30 19.48
CA ASP A 117 6.67 0.95 20.01
C ASP A 117 7.81 1.79 19.41
N ASN A 118 7.53 2.63 18.41
CA ASN A 118 8.53 3.41 17.70
C ASN A 118 9.63 2.54 17.05
N LEU A 119 9.21 1.42 16.46
CA LEU A 119 10.08 0.43 15.86
C LEU A 119 9.71 0.17 14.39
N VAL A 120 10.69 -0.29 13.63
CA VAL A 120 10.46 -1.05 12.40
C VAL A 120 10.81 -2.50 12.68
N THR A 121 9.84 -3.39 12.59
CA THR A 121 10.04 -4.84 12.71
C THR A 121 10.43 -5.44 11.37
N VAL A 122 11.53 -6.20 11.36
CA VAL A 122 12.04 -6.91 10.18
C VAL A 122 11.67 -8.39 10.30
N ILE A 123 10.94 -8.92 9.32
CA ILE A 123 10.32 -10.24 9.41
C ILE A 123 10.78 -11.11 8.23
N ASP A 124 11.24 -12.33 8.51
CA ASP A 124 11.36 -13.38 7.50
C ASP A 124 9.96 -13.92 7.18
N VAL A 125 9.54 -13.73 5.93
CA VAL A 125 8.18 -14.07 5.49
C VAL A 125 7.97 -15.59 5.41
N GLU A 126 9.01 -16.35 5.01
CA GLU A 126 8.93 -17.80 4.87
C GLU A 126 8.96 -18.51 6.23
N GLN A 127 9.90 -18.10 7.10
CA GLN A 127 10.03 -18.68 8.44
C GLN A 127 9.05 -18.11 9.45
N LYS A 128 8.40 -16.98 9.13
CA LYS A 128 7.46 -16.24 9.99
C LYS A 128 8.10 -15.87 11.34
N THR A 129 9.32 -15.36 11.28
CA THR A 129 10.09 -14.97 12.47
C THR A 129 10.62 -13.56 12.35
N VAL A 130 10.72 -12.87 13.49
CA VAL A 130 11.37 -11.55 13.57
C VAL A 130 12.88 -11.74 13.44
N LEU A 131 13.49 -11.02 12.49
CA LEU A 131 14.93 -10.99 12.27
C LEU A 131 15.61 -9.87 13.05
N ALA A 132 14.96 -8.71 13.13
CA ALA A 132 15.46 -7.52 13.81
C ALA A 132 14.32 -6.58 14.18
N GLU A 133 14.57 -5.71 15.16
CA GLU A 133 13.75 -4.57 15.52
C GLU A 133 14.64 -3.32 15.48
N ILE A 134 14.24 -2.33 14.69
CA ILE A 134 15.03 -1.13 14.42
C ILE A 134 14.36 0.05 15.09
N PRO A 135 14.96 0.63 16.16
CA PRO A 135 14.44 1.84 16.77
C PRO A 135 14.49 3.03 15.80
N VAL A 136 13.34 3.70 15.63
CA VAL A 136 13.17 4.84 14.74
C VAL A 136 12.62 6.05 15.51
N GLY A 137 12.11 7.06 14.83
CA GLY A 137 11.45 8.20 15.48
C GLY A 137 10.05 7.84 15.99
N VAL A 138 9.41 8.84 16.64
CA VAL A 138 8.09 8.65 17.25
C VAL A 138 7.00 8.57 16.18
N GLU A 139 6.07 7.62 16.33
CA GLU A 139 4.98 7.32 15.41
C GLU A 139 5.49 6.99 13.98
N PRO A 140 6.17 5.84 13.80
CA PRO A 140 6.58 5.38 12.47
C PRO A 140 5.36 4.96 11.65
N GLU A 141 5.30 5.43 10.40
CA GLU A 141 4.16 5.16 9.51
C GLU A 141 4.62 4.75 8.11
N GLY A 142 5.16 5.70 7.34
CA GLY A 142 5.49 5.50 5.92
C GLY A 142 6.68 4.58 5.72
N MET A 143 6.54 3.68 4.75
CA MET A 143 7.57 2.70 4.39
C MET A 143 7.85 2.71 2.90
N GLY A 144 9.14 2.72 2.54
CA GLY A 144 9.58 2.60 1.16
C GLY A 144 10.90 1.83 1.06
N ILE A 145 11.09 1.07 -0.03
CA ILE A 145 12.34 0.34 -0.29
C ILE A 145 12.87 0.67 -1.67
N SER A 146 14.19 0.80 -1.77
CA SER A 146 14.85 1.06 -3.05
C SER A 146 14.70 -0.13 -4.01
N PRO A 147 14.70 0.10 -5.34
CA PRO A 147 14.54 -0.98 -6.32
C PRO A 147 15.61 -2.07 -6.22
N ASP A 148 16.82 -1.73 -5.76
CA ASP A 148 17.91 -2.68 -5.52
C ASP A 148 17.82 -3.41 -4.18
N GLY A 149 16.84 -3.04 -3.35
CA GLY A 149 16.57 -3.63 -2.04
C GLY A 149 17.56 -3.25 -0.93
N LYS A 150 18.53 -2.35 -1.19
CA LYS A 150 19.60 -2.06 -0.23
C LYS A 150 19.30 -0.95 0.76
N THR A 151 18.37 -0.08 0.43
CA THR A 151 17.97 1.04 1.27
C THR A 151 16.47 0.99 1.51
N MET A 152 16.08 1.00 2.76
CA MET A 152 14.71 1.23 3.18
C MET A 152 14.58 2.63 3.77
N VAL A 153 13.42 3.26 3.60
CA VAL A 153 13.07 4.52 4.28
C VAL A 153 11.82 4.30 5.10
N ASN A 154 11.90 4.64 6.38
CA ASN A 154 10.75 4.79 7.27
C ASN A 154 10.53 6.27 7.56
N THR A 155 9.28 6.70 7.68
CA THR A 155 8.92 8.04 8.14
C THR A 155 8.37 7.99 9.55
N SER A 156 8.71 8.98 10.38
CA SER A 156 8.18 9.12 11.75
C SER A 156 7.45 10.44 11.88
N GLU A 157 6.13 10.36 12.15
CA GLU A 157 5.21 11.48 12.08
C GLU A 157 5.54 12.62 13.05
N THR A 158 5.69 12.30 14.33
CA THR A 158 5.92 13.29 15.38
C THR A 158 7.32 13.89 15.33
N THR A 159 8.33 13.12 14.91
CA THR A 159 9.70 13.62 14.80
C THR A 159 10.02 14.28 13.46
N ASN A 160 9.10 14.23 12.49
CA ASN A 160 9.24 14.82 11.15
C ASN A 160 10.50 14.33 10.41
N MET A 161 10.81 13.04 10.53
CA MET A 161 12.00 12.43 9.98
C MET A 161 11.70 11.41 8.90
N ALA A 162 12.58 11.33 7.92
CA ALA A 162 12.75 10.18 7.03
C ALA A 162 14.06 9.47 7.45
N HIS A 163 13.94 8.26 7.99
CA HIS A 163 15.04 7.42 8.42
C HIS A 163 15.48 6.53 7.27
N PHE A 164 16.74 6.72 6.82
CA PHE A 164 17.34 5.84 5.80
C PHE A 164 18.05 4.69 6.50
N ILE A 165 17.65 3.48 6.17
CA ILE A 165 18.09 2.26 6.84
C ILE A 165 18.76 1.36 5.81
N ASP A 166 19.96 0.85 6.13
CA ASP A 166 20.64 -0.18 5.36
C ASP A 166 19.97 -1.55 5.64
N THR A 167 19.50 -2.22 4.60
CA THR A 167 18.74 -3.47 4.75
C THR A 167 19.61 -4.69 5.09
N THR A 168 20.93 -4.57 4.98
CA THR A 168 21.87 -5.64 5.33
C THR A 168 22.28 -5.59 6.79
N SER A 169 22.61 -4.38 7.29
CA SER A 169 23.03 -4.18 8.68
C SER A 169 21.85 -3.90 9.61
N HIS A 170 20.69 -3.51 9.07
CA HIS A 170 19.52 -3.04 9.80
C HIS A 170 19.80 -1.78 10.64
N GLU A 171 20.76 -0.97 10.22
CA GLU A 171 21.14 0.26 10.91
C GLU A 171 20.62 1.50 10.18
N ILE A 172 20.24 2.54 10.94
CA ILE A 172 19.94 3.85 10.39
C ILE A 172 21.25 4.49 9.93
N VAL A 173 21.37 4.71 8.63
CA VAL A 173 22.56 5.35 8.02
C VAL A 173 22.42 6.85 7.84
N SER A 174 21.19 7.38 7.86
CA SER A 174 20.92 8.82 7.78
C SER A 174 19.51 9.15 8.26
N ASN A 175 19.38 10.33 8.86
CA ASN A 175 18.11 10.93 9.24
C ASN A 175 17.95 12.24 8.47
N VAL A 176 16.87 12.37 7.72
CA VAL A 176 16.56 13.55 6.93
C VAL A 176 15.33 14.23 7.50
N LEU A 177 15.48 15.49 7.93
CA LEU A 177 14.36 16.31 8.38
C LEU A 177 13.48 16.68 7.18
N VAL A 178 12.19 16.37 7.28
CA VAL A 178 11.16 16.72 6.29
C VAL A 178 10.11 17.63 6.93
N ASP A 179 9.04 17.96 6.20
CA ASP A 179 7.97 18.77 6.77
C ASP A 179 7.05 17.93 7.68
N ALA A 180 6.13 18.62 8.38
CA ALA A 180 5.38 18.06 9.50
C ALA A 180 4.47 16.88 9.09
N ARG A 181 4.50 15.82 9.89
CA ARG A 181 3.75 14.59 9.80
C ARG A 181 3.98 13.84 8.48
N PRO A 182 5.18 13.30 8.26
CA PRO A 182 5.47 12.50 7.07
C PRO A 182 4.75 11.15 7.12
N ARG A 183 4.03 10.82 6.01
CA ARG A 183 3.08 9.69 5.94
C ARG A 183 3.45 8.59 4.96
N PHE A 184 4.29 8.87 3.98
CA PHE A 184 4.59 7.92 2.92
C PHE A 184 5.98 8.14 2.34
N ALA A 185 6.63 7.05 1.91
CA ALA A 185 7.91 7.10 1.20
C ALA A 185 7.82 6.25 -0.09
N GLN A 186 8.14 6.86 -1.23
CA GLN A 186 8.17 6.20 -2.52
C GLN A 186 9.49 6.44 -3.24
N PHE A 187 10.24 5.38 -3.52
CA PHE A 187 11.40 5.48 -4.39
C PHE A 187 10.99 5.63 -5.86
N LYS A 188 11.74 6.45 -6.57
CA LYS A 188 11.70 6.49 -8.04
C LYS A 188 12.17 5.15 -8.60
N PRO A 189 11.63 4.66 -9.75
CA PRO A 189 11.99 3.34 -10.29
C PRO A 189 13.47 3.14 -10.59
N ASP A 190 14.22 4.22 -10.87
CA ASP A 190 15.68 4.20 -11.08
C ASP A 190 16.48 4.23 -9.77
N GLY A 191 15.81 4.35 -8.61
CA GLY A 191 16.43 4.41 -7.29
C GLY A 191 17.15 5.72 -6.97
N SER A 192 17.11 6.71 -7.85
CA SER A 192 17.85 7.98 -7.67
C SER A 192 17.29 8.89 -6.59
N GLU A 193 15.98 8.82 -6.38
CA GLU A 193 15.23 9.70 -5.48
C GLU A 193 14.25 8.91 -4.64
N VAL A 194 13.93 9.44 -3.44
CA VAL A 194 12.79 9.05 -2.64
C VAL A 194 11.89 10.26 -2.38
N TRP A 195 10.60 10.09 -2.60
CA TRP A 195 9.58 11.11 -2.40
C TRP A 195 8.86 10.84 -1.08
N VAL A 196 8.88 11.80 -0.17
CA VAL A 196 8.29 11.69 1.17
C VAL A 196 7.17 12.73 1.29
N SER A 197 5.93 12.26 1.44
CA SER A 197 4.79 13.14 1.71
C SER A 197 4.75 13.58 3.17
N ALA A 198 4.35 14.82 3.40
CA ALA A 198 4.16 15.40 4.73
C ALA A 198 2.74 15.96 4.85
N GLU A 199 1.90 15.26 5.60
CA GLU A 199 0.44 15.51 5.66
C GLU A 199 0.14 16.91 6.19
N ILE A 200 0.63 17.26 7.36
CA ILE A 200 0.42 18.58 7.98
C ILE A 200 1.31 19.63 7.34
N GLY A 201 2.50 19.26 6.86
CA GLY A 201 3.40 20.14 6.12
C GLY A 201 2.86 20.57 4.76
N GLY A 202 1.88 19.85 4.20
CA GLY A 202 1.26 20.16 2.91
C GLY A 202 2.19 20.02 1.72
N THR A 203 3.28 19.22 1.83
CA THR A 203 4.33 19.11 0.82
C THR A 203 4.71 17.66 0.52
N VAL A 204 5.46 17.47 -0.57
CA VAL A 204 6.24 16.25 -0.82
C VAL A 204 7.70 16.64 -0.95
N SER A 205 8.54 16.11 -0.07
CA SER A 205 10.00 16.27 -0.14
C SER A 205 10.60 15.27 -1.11
N VAL A 206 11.33 15.73 -2.12
CA VAL A 206 12.12 14.92 -3.03
C VAL A 206 13.55 14.86 -2.50
N ILE A 207 13.99 13.70 -2.04
CA ILE A 207 15.29 13.48 -1.42
C ILE A 207 16.18 12.71 -2.39
N ASN A 208 17.41 13.20 -2.62
CA ASN A 208 18.41 12.45 -3.39
C ASN A 208 18.85 11.21 -2.60
N ASN A 209 18.70 10.03 -3.18
CA ASN A 209 19.01 8.79 -2.47
C ASN A 209 20.51 8.61 -2.18
N ALA A 210 21.42 9.16 -2.98
CA ALA A 210 22.86 9.04 -2.77
C ALA A 210 23.41 10.02 -1.74
N THR A 211 22.96 11.30 -1.78
CA THR A 211 23.48 12.36 -0.89
C THR A 211 22.66 12.52 0.37
N ARG A 212 21.43 11.98 0.44
CA ARG A 212 20.48 12.13 1.56
C ARG A 212 20.06 13.58 1.80
N GLU A 213 20.10 14.41 0.76
CA GLU A 213 19.72 15.82 0.83
C GLU A 213 18.35 16.03 0.16
N VAL A 214 17.55 16.92 0.75
CA VAL A 214 16.30 17.36 0.10
C VAL A 214 16.65 18.20 -1.12
N LYS A 215 16.37 17.65 -2.30
CA LYS A 215 16.64 18.24 -3.60
C LYS A 215 15.57 19.25 -4.00
N HIS A 216 14.31 18.95 -3.67
CA HIS A 216 13.16 19.75 -4.03
C HIS A 216 12.02 19.53 -3.03
N LYS A 217 11.13 20.53 -2.90
CA LYS A 217 9.86 20.40 -2.18
C LYS A 217 8.71 20.78 -3.12
N ILE A 218 7.80 19.85 -3.30
CA ILE A 218 6.59 20.05 -4.10
C ILE A 218 5.50 20.57 -3.17
N SER A 219 4.93 21.72 -3.51
CA SER A 219 3.79 22.33 -2.82
C SER A 219 2.55 22.25 -3.71
N PHE A 220 1.40 22.28 -3.09
CA PHE A 220 0.11 22.15 -3.79
C PHE A 220 -0.77 23.37 -3.51
N GLU A 221 -1.30 23.94 -4.56
CA GLU A 221 -2.22 25.08 -4.49
C GLU A 221 -3.49 24.76 -5.29
N ILE A 222 -4.66 24.83 -4.63
CA ILE A 222 -5.94 24.55 -5.26
C ILE A 222 -6.85 25.73 -5.02
N GLN A 223 -7.28 26.38 -6.10
CA GLN A 223 -8.15 27.55 -6.00
C GLN A 223 -9.41 27.25 -5.17
N GLY A 224 -9.66 28.07 -4.15
CA GLY A 224 -10.82 27.95 -3.26
C GLY A 224 -10.65 26.98 -2.08
N LEU A 225 -9.51 26.31 -1.95
CA LEU A 225 -9.15 25.53 -0.77
C LEU A 225 -8.12 26.26 0.06
N ARG A 226 -8.19 26.05 1.38
CA ARG A 226 -7.14 26.49 2.30
C ARG A 226 -5.98 25.49 2.26
N SER A 227 -4.77 25.95 2.51
CA SER A 227 -3.56 25.10 2.55
C SER A 227 -3.70 23.92 3.52
N GLU A 228 -4.32 24.15 4.68
CA GLU A 228 -4.51 23.12 5.71
C GLU A 228 -5.44 21.97 5.29
N ALA A 229 -6.24 22.20 4.24
CA ALA A 229 -7.09 21.15 3.64
C ALA A 229 -6.34 20.32 2.58
N ILE A 230 -5.12 20.69 2.22
CA ILE A 230 -4.31 19.99 1.23
C ILE A 230 -3.25 19.19 1.99
N GLN A 231 -3.53 17.91 2.20
CA GLN A 231 -2.76 17.02 3.07
C GLN A 231 -2.22 15.83 2.26
N PRO A 232 -0.98 15.91 1.74
CA PRO A 232 -0.38 14.82 0.96
C PRO A 232 -0.18 13.56 1.80
N VAL A 233 -0.63 12.41 1.27
CA VAL A 233 -0.48 11.08 1.93
C VAL A 233 0.16 10.10 0.95
N GLY A 234 -0.61 9.25 0.28
CA GLY A 234 -0.10 8.27 -0.67
C GLY A 234 0.60 8.90 -1.88
N VAL A 235 1.73 8.34 -2.27
CA VAL A 235 2.50 8.74 -3.46
C VAL A 235 2.75 7.52 -4.32
N ARG A 236 2.53 7.63 -5.63
CA ARG A 236 2.92 6.60 -6.60
C ARG A 236 3.58 7.24 -7.81
N ILE A 237 4.70 6.67 -8.24
CA ILE A 237 5.47 7.12 -9.42
C ILE A 237 5.31 6.06 -10.50
N THR A 238 5.04 6.48 -11.75
CA THR A 238 4.90 5.57 -12.90
C THR A 238 6.18 4.76 -13.14
N ALA A 239 6.06 3.58 -13.75
CA ALA A 239 7.19 2.69 -13.99
C ALA A 239 8.30 3.29 -14.86
N ASP A 240 7.98 4.26 -15.72
CA ASP A 240 8.94 5.02 -16.52
C ASP A 240 9.58 6.20 -15.74
N GLY A 241 9.15 6.44 -14.51
CA GLY A 241 9.69 7.47 -13.63
C GLY A 241 9.36 8.91 -14.02
N LYS A 242 8.39 9.14 -14.94
CA LYS A 242 8.13 10.47 -15.49
C LYS A 242 6.95 11.18 -14.86
N LYS A 243 5.99 10.45 -14.34
CA LYS A 243 4.78 11.00 -13.74
C LYS A 243 4.60 10.46 -12.33
N ALA A 244 4.10 11.27 -11.43
CA ALA A 244 3.72 10.86 -10.08
C ALA A 244 2.28 11.27 -9.78
N TYR A 245 1.62 10.48 -8.94
CA TYR A 245 0.30 10.75 -8.39
C TYR A 245 0.41 10.89 -6.88
N VAL A 246 -0.18 11.96 -6.34
CA VAL A 246 -0.14 12.28 -4.91
C VAL A 246 -1.57 12.43 -4.38
N ALA A 247 -1.95 11.62 -3.41
CA ALA A 247 -3.21 11.74 -2.70
C ALA A 247 -3.19 12.97 -1.79
N LEU A 248 -4.18 13.85 -1.88
CA LEU A 248 -4.20 15.13 -1.16
C LEU A 248 -5.24 15.18 -0.01
N GLY A 249 -5.52 14.03 0.61
CA GLY A 249 -6.34 13.91 1.81
C GLY A 249 -7.68 14.64 1.72
N PRO A 250 -7.99 15.59 2.65
CA PRO A 250 -9.26 16.32 2.70
C PRO A 250 -9.53 17.22 1.48
N ALA A 251 -8.53 17.49 0.63
CA ALA A 251 -8.74 18.17 -0.64
C ALA A 251 -9.57 17.35 -1.63
N ASN A 252 -9.79 16.05 -1.37
CA ASN A 252 -10.57 15.14 -2.21
C ASN A 252 -10.06 15.08 -3.66
N ARG A 253 -8.73 15.13 -3.81
CA ARG A 253 -8.05 15.15 -5.11
C ARG A 253 -6.79 14.31 -5.10
N VAL A 254 -6.44 13.86 -6.27
CA VAL A 254 -5.13 13.31 -6.59
C VAL A 254 -4.40 14.33 -7.46
N ALA A 255 -3.22 14.78 -7.05
CA ALA A 255 -2.37 15.61 -7.88
C ALA A 255 -1.60 14.75 -8.87
N VAL A 256 -1.52 15.19 -10.11
CA VAL A 256 -0.65 14.66 -11.15
C VAL A 256 0.56 15.57 -11.24
N VAL A 257 1.73 15.01 -11.04
CA VAL A 257 3.00 15.73 -10.96
C VAL A 257 3.97 15.20 -12.00
N ASN A 258 4.63 16.08 -12.72
CA ASN A 258 5.76 15.73 -13.57
C ASN A 258 6.95 15.35 -12.68
N ALA A 259 7.40 14.09 -12.76
CA ALA A 259 8.44 13.58 -11.87
C ALA A 259 9.88 13.94 -12.29
N GLU A 260 10.04 14.72 -13.37
CA GLU A 260 11.31 15.26 -13.82
C GLU A 260 11.45 16.76 -13.47
N THR A 261 10.35 17.54 -13.63
CA THR A 261 10.34 19.00 -13.34
C THR A 261 9.77 19.32 -11.95
N TYR A 262 9.08 18.36 -11.32
CA TYR A 262 8.37 18.49 -10.03
C TYR A 262 7.18 19.45 -10.06
N GLU A 263 6.72 19.84 -11.24
CA GLU A 263 5.57 20.71 -11.44
C GLU A 263 4.25 19.91 -11.34
N VAL A 264 3.26 20.51 -10.67
CA VAL A 264 1.90 19.96 -10.62
C VAL A 264 1.20 20.27 -11.94
N GLU A 265 0.83 19.23 -12.70
CA GLU A 265 0.21 19.37 -14.02
C GLU A 265 -1.32 19.41 -13.93
N LYS A 266 -1.91 18.67 -12.96
CA LYS A 266 -3.36 18.52 -12.86
C LYS A 266 -3.79 18.12 -11.44
N TYR A 267 -5.03 18.46 -11.10
CA TYR A 267 -5.74 17.94 -9.92
C TYR A 267 -6.98 17.16 -10.36
N VAL A 268 -7.01 15.88 -10.07
CA VAL A 268 -8.12 14.97 -10.38
C VAL A 268 -9.06 14.90 -9.18
N LEU A 269 -10.34 15.28 -9.36
CA LEU A 269 -11.34 15.16 -8.32
C LEU A 269 -11.73 13.68 -8.15
N VAL A 270 -11.71 13.20 -6.91
CA VAL A 270 -12.08 11.84 -6.53
C VAL A 270 -13.06 11.86 -5.34
N GLY A 271 -13.25 10.74 -4.65
CA GLY A 271 -14.07 10.70 -3.44
C GLY A 271 -13.48 11.47 -2.27
N GLN A 272 -14.12 11.40 -1.10
CA GLN A 272 -13.76 12.21 0.07
C GLN A 272 -12.68 11.54 0.93
N ARG A 273 -11.70 12.34 1.37
CA ARG A 273 -10.55 11.96 2.19
C ARG A 273 -9.73 10.87 1.53
N VAL A 274 -8.90 11.29 0.58
CA VAL A 274 -8.01 10.39 -0.19
C VAL A 274 -6.85 9.95 0.70
N TRP A 275 -6.59 8.60 0.76
CA TRP A 275 -5.50 8.06 1.56
C TRP A 275 -4.38 7.49 0.69
N GLN A 276 -4.58 6.32 0.13
CA GLN A 276 -3.54 5.57 -0.57
C GLN A 276 -3.83 5.43 -2.07
N LEU A 277 -2.80 5.08 -2.81
CA LEU A 277 -2.83 4.91 -4.25
C LEU A 277 -2.18 3.58 -4.63
N ALA A 278 -2.65 2.93 -5.70
CA ALA A 278 -1.98 1.80 -6.34
C ALA A 278 -2.16 1.85 -7.85
N PHE A 279 -1.14 1.41 -8.61
CA PHE A 279 -1.30 1.18 -10.05
C PHE A 279 -1.84 -0.22 -10.32
N THR A 280 -2.60 -0.35 -11.39
CA THR A 280 -2.78 -1.66 -12.04
C THR A 280 -1.43 -2.13 -12.61
N PRO A 281 -1.16 -3.45 -12.70
CA PRO A 281 0.13 -3.96 -13.17
C PRO A 281 0.53 -3.51 -14.58
N ASP A 282 -0.45 -3.26 -15.44
CA ASP A 282 -0.26 -2.70 -16.79
C ASP A 282 -0.02 -1.18 -16.79
N GLY A 283 -0.12 -0.54 -15.63
CA GLY A 283 0.02 0.91 -15.47
C GLY A 283 -1.11 1.74 -16.08
N LYS A 284 -2.19 1.11 -16.55
CA LYS A 284 -3.31 1.79 -17.20
C LYS A 284 -4.13 2.65 -16.25
N TYR A 285 -4.31 2.19 -15.03
CA TYR A 285 -5.05 2.91 -14.01
C TYR A 285 -4.20 3.14 -12.76
N VAL A 286 -4.41 4.29 -12.12
CA VAL A 286 -4.10 4.51 -10.72
C VAL A 286 -5.40 4.54 -9.95
N ILE A 287 -5.43 3.84 -8.81
CA ILE A 287 -6.61 3.66 -7.96
C ILE A 287 -6.39 4.41 -6.67
N SER A 288 -7.33 5.26 -6.27
CA SER A 288 -7.31 5.96 -4.98
C SER A 288 -8.32 5.37 -4.00
N THR A 289 -7.96 5.28 -2.72
CA THR A 289 -8.91 5.02 -1.63
C THR A 289 -9.45 6.32 -1.09
N ASN A 290 -10.77 6.40 -0.86
CA ASN A 290 -11.48 7.61 -0.46
C ASN A 290 -12.26 7.33 0.83
N GLY A 291 -11.58 7.53 1.99
CA GLY A 291 -12.02 7.02 3.28
C GLY A 291 -13.39 7.51 3.73
N LEU A 292 -13.75 8.79 3.52
CA LEU A 292 -15.01 9.32 4.02
C LEU A 292 -16.20 9.11 3.07
N SER A 293 -15.95 8.83 1.79
CA SER A 293 -17.02 8.47 0.84
C SER A 293 -17.21 6.96 0.68
N ASN A 294 -16.37 6.14 1.33
CA ASN A 294 -16.44 4.67 1.31
C ASN A 294 -16.38 4.10 -0.12
N ASP A 295 -15.48 4.65 -0.92
CA ASP A 295 -15.26 4.22 -2.30
C ASP A 295 -13.77 4.24 -2.68
N ILE A 296 -13.48 3.66 -3.83
CA ILE A 296 -12.23 3.84 -4.55
C ILE A 296 -12.52 4.51 -5.89
N THR A 297 -11.55 5.21 -6.47
CA THR A 297 -11.69 5.81 -7.80
C THR A 297 -10.58 5.30 -8.72
N PHE A 298 -10.95 4.76 -9.87
CA PHE A 298 -10.04 4.44 -10.97
C PHE A 298 -9.79 5.70 -11.79
N ILE A 299 -8.52 6.04 -11.98
CA ILE A 299 -8.07 7.18 -12.78
C ILE A 299 -7.25 6.62 -13.95
N ASP A 300 -7.62 6.93 -15.17
CA ASP A 300 -6.88 6.55 -16.38
C ASP A 300 -5.57 7.36 -16.45
N THR A 301 -4.42 6.67 -16.53
CA THR A 301 -3.10 7.32 -16.48
C THR A 301 -2.69 8.01 -17.78
N GLN A 302 -3.38 7.74 -18.88
CA GLN A 302 -3.13 8.40 -20.16
C GLN A 302 -3.83 9.76 -20.24
N SER A 303 -5.08 9.83 -19.78
CA SER A 303 -5.89 11.06 -19.82
C SER A 303 -5.84 11.85 -18.53
N ASP A 304 -5.42 11.21 -17.43
CA ASP A 304 -5.52 11.73 -16.06
C ASP A 304 -6.96 12.13 -15.68
N GLU A 305 -7.94 11.32 -16.12
CA GLU A 305 -9.36 11.53 -15.81
C GLU A 305 -9.90 10.37 -14.96
N PRO A 306 -10.84 10.65 -14.02
CA PRO A 306 -11.52 9.60 -13.28
C PRO A 306 -12.44 8.83 -14.24
N VAL A 307 -12.36 7.49 -14.20
CA VAL A 307 -13.15 6.60 -15.05
C VAL A 307 -14.38 6.08 -14.31
N LYS A 308 -14.17 5.59 -13.09
CA LYS A 308 -15.23 4.98 -12.27
C LYS A 308 -14.90 5.07 -10.79
N SER A 309 -15.89 5.38 -9.98
CA SER A 309 -15.84 5.17 -8.53
C SER A 309 -16.64 3.92 -8.16
N VAL A 310 -16.09 3.12 -7.24
CA VAL A 310 -16.65 1.83 -6.81
C VAL A 310 -16.81 1.85 -5.31
N THR A 311 -18.02 1.62 -4.82
CA THR A 311 -18.30 1.53 -3.39
C THR A 311 -17.63 0.28 -2.80
N VAL A 312 -16.99 0.43 -1.65
CA VAL A 312 -16.34 -0.62 -0.88
C VAL A 312 -16.84 -0.59 0.58
N GLY A 313 -16.11 -1.20 1.51
CA GLY A 313 -16.44 -1.10 2.94
C GLY A 313 -16.18 0.28 3.54
N ALA A 314 -16.46 0.45 4.83
CA ALA A 314 -16.34 1.72 5.53
C ALA A 314 -14.88 2.09 5.83
N LEU A 315 -14.53 3.34 5.56
CA LEU A 315 -13.19 3.92 5.69
C LEU A 315 -12.12 3.10 4.93
N PRO A 316 -12.20 2.99 3.58
CA PRO A 316 -11.14 2.36 2.81
C PRO A 316 -9.83 3.13 2.99
N TRP A 317 -8.77 2.40 3.37
CA TRP A 317 -7.48 2.99 3.69
C TRP A 317 -6.38 2.55 2.73
N GLY A 318 -6.01 1.28 2.73
CA GLY A 318 -4.99 0.72 1.86
C GLY A 318 -5.53 0.13 0.57
N VAL A 319 -4.70 0.09 -0.47
CA VAL A 319 -5.03 -0.54 -1.75
C VAL A 319 -3.79 -1.18 -2.38
N THR A 320 -3.98 -2.38 -2.90
CA THR A 320 -2.96 -3.08 -3.70
C THR A 320 -3.61 -3.84 -4.83
N VAL A 321 -2.84 -4.19 -5.86
CA VAL A 321 -3.33 -4.95 -7.02
C VAL A 321 -2.42 -6.15 -7.24
N ALA A 322 -3.00 -7.32 -7.32
CA ALA A 322 -2.28 -8.54 -7.65
C ALA A 322 -2.31 -8.79 -9.16
N PRO A 323 -1.20 -9.21 -9.78
CA PRO A 323 -1.21 -9.85 -11.09
C PRO A 323 -1.87 -11.23 -10.99
N ASN A 324 -2.43 -11.69 -12.07
CA ASN A 324 -2.92 -13.07 -12.20
C ASN A 324 -1.79 -14.05 -12.45
#